data_b77b4b9d33176c74de749442a4b03861
#
_entry.id   b77b4b9d33176c74de749442a4b03861
#
_cell.length_a   1.000
_cell.length_b   1.000
_cell.length_c   1.000
_cell.angle_alpha   90.00
_cell.angle_beta   90.00
_cell.angle_gamma   90.00
#
_symmetry.space_group_name_H-M   'P 1'
#
loop_
_entity.id
_entity.type
_entity.pdbx_description
1 polymer ?
#
loop_
_entity_poly.entity_id
_entity_poly.type
_entity_poly.pdbx_seq_one_letter_code
_entity_poly.pdbx_strand_id
1 'polypeptide(L)'
;MLISTFSYLWSHTAIDAIAELSRAGYREFEVPISSPHCWPAEMPPSVRSEAKRRLQDCGASVRSLNPGGYDLNLASPAANMRRKSIDHIKDVMDLAFEWGSTELVISPGTRRPMISPSLSKTLDWLTDSLEVLLPRAEQAGVRLLLENTPYCFRPTLNEMVGVIKQFNSERLKIVYDVANAAYINEDPVTALLAG
;
A
#
# COMPACT_ATOMS: atom_id res chain seq x y z
N MET A 1 9.85 12.21 -11.07
CA MET A 1 8.63 11.44 -11.44
C MET A 1 8.77 10.06 -10.84
N LEU A 2 7.78 9.64 -10.07
CA LEU A 2 7.69 8.30 -9.50
C LEU A 2 7.15 7.32 -10.56
N ILE A 3 7.80 6.17 -10.69
CA ILE A 3 7.40 5.12 -11.65
C ILE A 3 7.00 3.87 -10.87
N SER A 4 5.80 3.37 -11.11
CA SER A 4 5.38 2.06 -10.60
C SER A 4 5.89 0.94 -11.50
N THR A 5 6.36 -0.15 -10.90
CA THR A 5 6.91 -1.31 -11.62
C THR A 5 5.89 -2.41 -11.88
N PHE A 6 4.61 -2.21 -11.59
CA PHE A 6 3.54 -3.22 -11.78
C PHE A 6 3.49 -3.82 -13.18
N SER A 7 3.59 -2.99 -14.21
CA SER A 7 3.48 -3.44 -15.61
C SER A 7 4.62 -4.35 -16.07
N TYR A 8 5.72 -4.41 -15.32
CA TYR A 8 6.91 -5.18 -15.68
C TYR A 8 6.95 -6.57 -15.05
N LEU A 9 6.08 -6.87 -14.07
CA LEU A 9 6.14 -8.10 -13.28
C LEU A 9 5.85 -9.38 -14.07
N TRP A 10 5.28 -9.28 -15.25
CA TRP A 10 5.06 -10.42 -16.13
C TRP A 10 6.34 -11.00 -16.73
N SER A 11 7.39 -10.19 -16.87
CA SER A 11 8.62 -10.56 -17.57
C SER A 11 9.90 -10.31 -16.77
N HIS A 12 9.81 -9.55 -15.66
CA HIS A 12 10.96 -9.13 -14.87
C HIS A 12 10.64 -9.25 -13.38
N THR A 13 11.67 -9.48 -12.56
CA THR A 13 11.53 -9.17 -11.14
C THR A 13 11.41 -7.65 -10.94
N ALA A 14 10.86 -7.21 -9.81
CA ALA A 14 10.77 -5.77 -9.53
C ALA A 14 12.15 -5.09 -9.58
N ILE A 15 13.19 -5.74 -9.06
CA ILE A 15 14.55 -5.20 -9.03
C ILE A 15 15.17 -5.15 -10.44
N ASP A 16 14.89 -6.13 -11.30
CA ASP A 16 15.36 -6.11 -12.69
C ASP A 16 14.67 -5.01 -13.49
N ALA A 17 13.35 -4.83 -13.31
CA ALA A 17 12.60 -3.75 -13.92
C ALA A 17 13.16 -2.37 -13.52
N ILE A 18 13.47 -2.18 -12.22
CA ILE A 18 14.10 -0.95 -11.74
C ILE A 18 15.45 -0.72 -12.39
N ALA A 19 16.29 -1.76 -12.51
CA ALA A 19 17.59 -1.63 -13.14
C ALA A 19 17.48 -1.21 -14.61
N GLU A 20 16.54 -1.76 -15.38
CA GLU A 20 16.26 -1.36 -16.77
C GLU A 20 15.78 0.09 -16.85
N LEU A 21 14.80 0.46 -16.04
CA LEU A 21 14.25 1.81 -16.02
C LEU A 21 15.28 2.85 -15.55
N SER A 22 16.19 2.45 -14.67
CA SER A 22 17.30 3.33 -14.25
C SER A 22 18.27 3.64 -15.38
N ARG A 23 18.51 2.70 -16.30
CA ARG A 23 19.30 2.96 -17.54
C ARG A 23 18.61 3.97 -18.45
N ALA A 24 17.27 3.99 -18.45
CA ALA A 24 16.47 4.98 -19.17
C ALA A 24 16.38 6.35 -18.46
N GLY A 25 17.01 6.51 -17.29
CA GLY A 25 17.09 7.78 -16.56
C GLY A 25 16.10 7.96 -15.41
N TYR A 26 15.21 7.01 -15.15
CA TYR A 26 14.30 7.07 -13.99
C TYR A 26 15.05 6.77 -12.69
N ARG A 27 14.63 7.36 -11.58
CA ARG A 27 15.33 7.24 -10.29
C ARG A 27 14.44 6.92 -9.10
N GLU A 28 13.15 7.23 -9.14
CA GLU A 28 12.21 7.03 -8.04
C GLU A 28 11.14 6.03 -8.43
N PHE A 29 10.93 5.04 -7.59
CA PHE A 29 10.10 3.89 -7.91
C PHE A 29 9.10 3.55 -6.81
N GLU A 30 7.92 3.10 -7.23
CA GLU A 30 7.01 2.31 -6.42
C GLU A 30 7.19 0.83 -6.76
N VAL A 31 7.29 -0.01 -5.72
CA VAL A 31 7.49 -1.44 -5.86
C VAL A 31 6.25 -2.19 -5.37
N PRO A 32 5.62 -3.01 -6.22
CA PRO A 32 4.56 -3.90 -5.79
C PRO A 32 5.13 -5.02 -4.91
N ILE A 33 4.44 -5.29 -3.82
CA ILE A 33 4.77 -6.34 -2.86
C ILE A 33 3.77 -7.48 -3.02
N SER A 34 4.12 -8.44 -3.83
CA SER A 34 3.29 -9.63 -4.08
C SER A 34 4.18 -10.83 -4.36
N SER A 35 3.76 -12.04 -3.99
CA SER A 35 4.49 -13.25 -4.38
C SER A 35 4.42 -13.44 -5.90
N PRO A 36 5.51 -13.77 -6.57
CA PRO A 36 6.88 -13.99 -6.05
C PRO A 36 7.75 -12.71 -6.03
N HIS A 37 7.17 -11.53 -6.12
CA HIS A 37 7.88 -10.25 -6.21
C HIS A 37 7.91 -9.54 -4.85
N CYS A 38 9.09 -9.47 -4.23
CA CYS A 38 9.37 -8.70 -3.01
C CYS A 38 8.45 -9.07 -1.81
N TRP A 39 7.90 -10.29 -1.79
CA TRP A 39 7.08 -10.76 -0.67
C TRP A 39 7.96 -10.99 0.57
N PRO A 40 7.77 -10.26 1.69
CA PRO A 40 8.73 -10.29 2.81
C PRO A 40 9.03 -11.68 3.38
N ALA A 41 8.02 -12.55 3.49
CA ALA A 41 8.19 -13.92 3.99
C ALA A 41 9.02 -14.81 3.06
N GLU A 42 9.13 -14.46 1.77
CA GLU A 42 9.90 -15.16 0.74
C GLU A 42 11.28 -14.53 0.51
N MET A 43 11.60 -13.45 1.22
CA MET A 43 12.87 -12.73 1.12
C MET A 43 13.71 -12.90 2.38
N PRO A 44 14.60 -13.89 2.44
CA PRO A 44 15.55 -14.00 3.53
C PRO A 44 16.48 -12.77 3.57
N PRO A 45 17.14 -12.47 4.72
CA PRO A 45 17.96 -11.26 4.88
C PRO A 45 19.02 -11.06 3.79
N SER A 46 19.62 -12.14 3.28
CA SER A 46 20.60 -12.10 2.19
C SER A 46 19.98 -11.57 0.89
N VAL A 47 18.75 -11.99 0.55
CA VAL A 47 18.04 -11.53 -0.65
C VAL A 47 17.64 -10.05 -0.52
N ARG A 48 17.17 -9.62 0.67
CA ARG A 48 16.84 -8.22 0.93
C ARG A 48 18.07 -7.32 0.81
N SER A 49 19.20 -7.76 1.38
CA SER A 49 20.47 -7.02 1.31
C SER A 49 21.00 -6.93 -0.12
N GLU A 50 20.91 -8.00 -0.89
CA GLU A 50 21.31 -8.00 -2.30
C GLU A 50 20.41 -7.09 -3.14
N ALA A 51 19.09 -7.13 -2.93
CA ALA A 51 18.16 -6.21 -3.58
C ALA A 51 18.52 -4.74 -3.27
N LYS A 52 18.74 -4.42 -1.99
CA LYS A 52 19.17 -3.08 -1.57
C LYS A 52 20.47 -2.64 -2.26
N ARG A 53 21.47 -3.53 -2.31
CA ARG A 53 22.74 -3.24 -3.00
C ARG A 53 22.51 -2.93 -4.48
N ARG A 54 21.72 -3.75 -5.17
CA ARG A 54 21.39 -3.55 -6.59
C ARG A 54 20.65 -2.23 -6.85
N LEU A 55 19.76 -1.83 -5.96
CA LEU A 55 19.08 -0.53 -6.03
C LEU A 55 20.10 0.62 -5.91
N GLN A 56 21.03 0.53 -4.97
CA GLN A 56 22.10 1.51 -4.79
C GLN A 56 23.03 1.58 -6.01
N ASP A 57 23.43 0.43 -6.55
CA ASP A 57 24.33 0.33 -7.71
C ASP A 57 23.75 1.02 -8.97
N CYS A 58 22.42 1.00 -9.15
CA CYS A 58 21.78 1.71 -10.26
C CYS A 58 21.30 3.14 -9.89
N GLY A 59 21.59 3.62 -8.70
CA GLY A 59 21.20 4.96 -8.24
C GLY A 59 19.68 5.12 -8.11
N ALA A 60 18.96 4.02 -7.84
CA ALA A 60 17.52 4.00 -7.68
C ALA A 60 17.11 4.20 -6.22
N SER A 61 15.98 4.87 -6.02
CA SER A 61 15.31 5.03 -4.73
C SER A 61 13.92 4.41 -4.81
N VAL A 62 13.62 3.50 -3.89
CA VAL A 62 12.26 2.99 -3.71
C VAL A 62 11.52 3.93 -2.77
N ARG A 63 10.64 4.74 -3.32
CA ARG A 63 9.88 5.74 -2.57
C ARG A 63 8.70 5.11 -1.83
N SER A 64 7.99 4.21 -2.51
CA SER A 64 6.76 3.59 -2.04
C SER A 64 6.80 2.08 -2.21
N LEU A 65 6.25 1.36 -1.24
CA LEU A 65 5.93 -0.06 -1.33
C LEU A 65 4.41 -0.22 -1.42
N ASN A 66 3.95 -1.09 -2.33
CA ASN A 66 2.52 -1.31 -2.55
C ASN A 66 2.19 -2.81 -2.49
N PRO A 67 1.73 -3.32 -1.33
CA PRO A 67 1.39 -4.74 -1.17
C PRO A 67 0.12 -5.16 -1.93
N GLY A 68 -0.52 -4.23 -2.64
CA GLY A 68 -1.81 -4.52 -3.26
C GLY A 68 -2.91 -4.82 -2.22
N GLY A 69 -4.14 -4.97 -2.67
CA GLY A 69 -5.28 -5.21 -1.79
C GLY A 69 -5.93 -6.60 -1.95
N TYR A 70 -5.38 -7.49 -2.77
CA TYR A 70 -6.10 -8.69 -3.19
C TYR A 70 -6.24 -9.74 -2.09
N ASP A 71 -5.16 -10.02 -1.36
CA ASP A 71 -5.11 -11.05 -0.32
C ASP A 71 -5.16 -10.47 1.09
N LEU A 72 -5.07 -9.15 1.22
CA LEU A 72 -5.05 -8.44 2.49
C LEU A 72 -6.38 -7.74 2.74
N ASN A 73 -6.90 -7.86 3.95
CA ASN A 73 -8.14 -7.17 4.32
C ASN A 73 -8.10 -6.71 5.78
N LEU A 74 -7.73 -5.45 5.99
CA LEU A 74 -7.68 -4.80 7.29
C LEU A 74 -9.06 -4.65 7.94
N ALA A 75 -10.14 -4.76 7.15
CA ALA A 75 -11.53 -4.71 7.61
C ALA A 75 -12.22 -6.09 7.55
N SER A 76 -11.46 -7.20 7.49
CA SER A 76 -12.04 -8.54 7.42
C SER A 76 -12.92 -8.84 8.65
N PRO A 77 -14.12 -9.46 8.49
CA PRO A 77 -14.92 -9.93 9.63
C PRO A 77 -14.22 -11.04 10.43
N ALA A 78 -13.32 -11.79 9.80
CA ALA A 78 -12.55 -12.84 10.46
C ALA A 78 -11.30 -12.25 11.15
N ALA A 79 -11.28 -12.27 12.49
CA ALA A 79 -10.22 -11.67 13.29
C ALA A 79 -8.82 -12.23 13.00
N ASN A 80 -8.73 -13.53 12.69
CA ASN A 80 -7.45 -14.16 12.31
C ASN A 80 -6.93 -13.65 10.95
N MET A 81 -7.81 -13.34 10.01
CA MET A 81 -7.43 -12.77 8.70
C MET A 81 -7.00 -11.31 8.86
N ARG A 82 -7.70 -10.51 9.68
CA ARG A 82 -7.24 -9.16 10.01
C ARG A 82 -5.85 -9.16 10.62
N ARG A 83 -5.60 -10.06 11.59
CA ARG A 83 -4.28 -10.20 12.22
C ARG A 83 -3.19 -10.52 11.19
N LYS A 84 -3.43 -11.50 10.30
CA LYS A 84 -2.49 -11.83 9.22
C LYS A 84 -2.22 -10.63 8.31
N SER A 85 -3.25 -9.87 7.98
CA SER A 85 -3.09 -8.65 7.18
C SER A 85 -2.25 -7.58 7.91
N ILE A 86 -2.50 -7.37 9.21
CA ILE A 86 -1.73 -6.46 10.06
C ILE A 86 -0.27 -6.91 10.16
N ASP A 87 -0.03 -8.20 10.42
CA ASP A 87 1.33 -8.75 10.54
C ASP A 87 2.10 -8.60 9.24
N HIS A 88 1.46 -8.90 8.10
CA HIS A 88 2.09 -8.70 6.80
C HIS A 88 2.44 -7.23 6.52
N ILE A 89 1.54 -6.29 6.83
CA ILE A 89 1.83 -4.86 6.67
C ILE A 89 3.02 -4.43 7.56
N LYS A 90 3.17 -4.99 8.76
CA LYS A 90 4.34 -4.76 9.61
C LYS A 90 5.63 -5.29 8.97
N ASP A 91 5.59 -6.49 8.39
CA ASP A 91 6.73 -7.06 7.67
C ASP A 91 7.13 -6.18 6.46
N VAL A 92 6.15 -5.59 5.77
CA VAL A 92 6.42 -4.63 4.67
C VAL A 92 6.99 -3.31 5.22
N MET A 93 6.58 -2.84 6.41
CA MET A 93 7.20 -1.68 7.05
C MET A 93 8.68 -1.94 7.40
N ASP A 94 9.00 -3.16 7.83
CA ASP A 94 10.40 -3.55 8.09
C ASP A 94 11.23 -3.52 6.80
N LEU A 95 10.68 -4.03 5.71
CA LEU A 95 11.32 -3.95 4.39
C LEU A 95 11.46 -2.49 3.92
N ALA A 96 10.45 -1.66 4.15
CA ALA A 96 10.50 -0.24 3.83
C ALA A 96 11.65 0.46 4.59
N PHE A 97 11.77 0.21 5.88
CA PHE A 97 12.87 0.73 6.69
C PHE A 97 14.25 0.26 6.17
N GLU A 98 14.39 -1.03 5.85
CA GLU A 98 15.63 -1.59 5.30
C GLU A 98 16.03 -0.92 3.97
N TRP A 99 15.08 -0.62 3.11
CA TRP A 99 15.31 -0.05 1.78
C TRP A 99 15.29 1.47 1.75
N GLY A 100 14.94 2.13 2.85
CA GLY A 100 14.82 3.58 2.97
C GLY A 100 13.56 4.15 2.31
N SER A 101 12.52 3.33 2.13
CA SER A 101 11.22 3.76 1.63
C SER A 101 10.46 4.51 2.73
N THR A 102 9.75 5.56 2.35
CA THR A 102 9.01 6.43 3.29
C THR A 102 7.51 6.30 3.19
N GLU A 103 7.01 5.55 2.22
CA GLU A 103 5.59 5.42 1.91
C GLU A 103 5.20 3.96 1.72
N LEU A 104 4.01 3.62 2.17
CA LEU A 104 3.43 2.29 2.04
C LEU A 104 1.95 2.41 1.72
N VAL A 105 1.55 1.93 0.54
CA VAL A 105 0.16 1.94 0.10
C VAL A 105 -0.61 0.83 0.80
N ILE A 106 -1.81 1.15 1.29
CA ILE A 106 -2.72 0.19 1.90
C ILE A 106 -4.15 0.39 1.40
N SER A 107 -4.90 -0.70 1.26
CA SER A 107 -6.34 -0.62 0.97
C SER A 107 -7.16 -0.53 2.27
N PRO A 108 -8.29 0.21 2.26
CA PRO A 108 -9.25 0.19 3.37
C PRO A 108 -9.80 -1.21 3.67
N GLY A 109 -9.68 -2.13 2.74
CA GLY A 109 -10.25 -3.47 2.83
C GLY A 109 -11.60 -3.60 2.12
N THR A 110 -12.13 -4.81 2.10
CA THR A 110 -13.32 -5.17 1.32
C THR A 110 -14.44 -5.70 2.20
N ARG A 111 -15.69 -5.56 1.73
CA ARG A 111 -16.88 -6.23 2.27
C ARG A 111 -17.34 -7.32 1.31
N ARG A 112 -17.78 -8.44 1.85
CA ARG A 112 -18.38 -9.51 1.02
C ARG A 112 -19.76 -9.06 0.52
N PRO A 113 -20.05 -9.15 -0.80
CA PRO A 113 -21.31 -8.66 -1.35
C PRO A 113 -22.56 -9.37 -0.83
N MET A 114 -22.47 -10.68 -0.58
CA MET A 114 -23.65 -11.49 -0.24
C MET A 114 -23.96 -11.57 1.26
N ILE A 115 -22.95 -11.54 2.12
CA ILE A 115 -23.10 -11.61 3.57
C ILE A 115 -22.25 -10.49 4.17
N SER A 116 -22.68 -9.27 3.93
CA SER A 116 -21.94 -8.09 4.37
C SER A 116 -22.26 -7.76 5.81
N PRO A 117 -21.26 -7.56 6.68
CA PRO A 117 -21.46 -6.85 7.93
C PRO A 117 -21.93 -5.41 7.65
N SER A 118 -22.47 -4.73 8.67
CA SER A 118 -22.82 -3.30 8.53
C SER A 118 -21.58 -2.47 8.19
N LEU A 119 -21.80 -1.32 7.54
CA LEU A 119 -20.71 -0.39 7.22
C LEU A 119 -20.00 0.11 8.48
N SER A 120 -20.77 0.40 9.56
CA SER A 120 -20.19 0.82 10.85
C SER A 120 -19.27 -0.27 11.40
N LYS A 121 -19.71 -1.53 11.42
CA LYS A 121 -18.89 -2.63 11.93
C LYS A 121 -17.62 -2.87 11.11
N THR A 122 -17.72 -2.72 9.78
CA THR A 122 -16.55 -2.81 8.90
C THR A 122 -15.57 -1.67 9.17
N LEU A 123 -16.07 -0.46 9.43
CA LEU A 123 -15.26 0.69 9.81
C LEU A 123 -14.57 0.48 11.16
N ASP A 124 -15.28 -0.05 12.17
CA ASP A 124 -14.68 -0.38 13.48
C ASP A 124 -13.45 -1.30 13.29
N TRP A 125 -13.58 -2.36 12.47
CA TRP A 125 -12.46 -3.27 12.23
C TRP A 125 -11.28 -2.64 11.48
N LEU A 126 -11.54 -1.72 10.54
CA LEU A 126 -10.48 -0.95 9.91
C LEU A 126 -9.80 -0.04 10.95
N THR A 127 -10.59 0.65 11.78
CA THR A 127 -10.10 1.52 12.84
C THR A 127 -9.19 0.75 13.80
N ASP A 128 -9.66 -0.39 14.33
CA ASP A 128 -8.87 -1.27 15.20
C ASP A 128 -7.52 -1.66 14.53
N SER A 129 -7.55 -1.95 13.22
CA SER A 129 -6.35 -2.34 12.49
C SER A 129 -5.38 -1.17 12.32
N LEU A 130 -5.88 0.02 12.02
CA LEU A 130 -5.07 1.22 11.87
C LEU A 130 -4.48 1.69 13.21
N GLU A 131 -5.22 1.55 14.33
CA GLU A 131 -4.70 1.83 15.67
C GLU A 131 -3.49 0.97 16.03
N VAL A 132 -3.43 -0.27 15.53
CA VAL A 132 -2.27 -1.16 15.70
C VAL A 132 -1.12 -0.78 14.76
N LEU A 133 -1.43 -0.34 13.54
CA LEU A 133 -0.42 -0.06 12.50
C LEU A 133 0.24 1.30 12.66
N LEU A 134 -0.48 2.34 13.07
CA LEU A 134 0.03 3.71 13.13
C LEU A 134 1.23 3.88 14.08
N PRO A 135 1.25 3.34 15.30
CA PRO A 135 2.44 3.41 16.16
C PRO A 135 3.65 2.71 15.53
N ARG A 136 3.43 1.62 14.79
CA ARG A 136 4.51 0.92 14.08
C ARG A 136 5.02 1.73 12.89
N ALA A 137 4.12 2.38 12.15
CA ALA A 137 4.47 3.27 11.05
C ALA A 137 5.31 4.47 11.53
N GLU A 138 4.99 5.03 12.71
CA GLU A 138 5.78 6.09 13.35
C GLU A 138 7.19 5.59 13.68
N GLN A 139 7.33 4.42 14.29
CA GLN A 139 8.63 3.82 14.62
C GLN A 139 9.48 3.52 13.38
N ALA A 140 8.85 3.06 12.30
CA ALA A 140 9.52 2.77 11.03
C ALA A 140 9.81 4.02 10.18
N GLY A 141 9.29 5.19 10.55
CA GLY A 141 9.41 6.42 9.76
C GLY A 141 8.60 6.40 8.46
N VAL A 142 7.59 5.52 8.35
CA VAL A 142 6.79 5.31 7.15
C VAL A 142 5.45 6.03 7.25
N ARG A 143 4.92 6.53 6.14
CA ARG A 143 3.53 6.97 5.99
C ARG A 143 2.69 5.87 5.35
N LEU A 144 1.55 5.58 5.93
CA LEU A 144 0.52 4.75 5.34
C LEU A 144 -0.33 5.60 4.40
N LEU A 145 -0.42 5.18 3.15
CA LEU A 145 -1.21 5.84 2.11
C LEU A 145 -2.45 5.01 1.83
N LEU A 146 -3.61 5.46 2.28
CA LEU A 146 -4.87 4.79 2.03
C LEU A 146 -5.30 5.01 0.58
N GLU A 147 -5.49 3.93 -0.19
CA GLU A 147 -5.82 3.98 -1.62
C GLU A 147 -7.29 3.68 -1.88
N ASN A 148 -7.91 4.45 -2.77
CA ASN A 148 -9.25 4.21 -3.29
C ASN A 148 -9.28 3.06 -4.30
N THR A 149 -9.27 1.82 -3.82
CA THR A 149 -9.44 0.67 -4.74
C THR A 149 -10.92 0.45 -5.05
N PRO A 150 -11.31 0.05 -6.29
CA PRO A 150 -12.72 -0.05 -6.70
C PRO A 150 -13.54 -1.02 -5.88
N TYR A 151 -12.89 -2.01 -5.28
CA TYR A 151 -13.52 -3.08 -4.51
C TYR A 151 -13.48 -2.85 -3.00
N CYS A 152 -12.87 -1.76 -2.54
CA CYS A 152 -12.87 -1.45 -1.12
C CYS A 152 -14.26 -0.96 -0.66
N PHE A 153 -14.50 -1.01 0.65
CA PHE A 153 -15.81 -0.61 1.19
C PHE A 153 -15.95 0.92 1.36
N ARG A 154 -14.88 1.68 1.11
CA ARG A 154 -14.82 3.15 1.13
C ARG A 154 -14.06 3.63 -0.09
N PRO A 155 -14.63 3.51 -1.31
CA PRO A 155 -13.90 3.75 -2.54
C PRO A 155 -13.83 5.21 -2.97
N THR A 156 -14.68 6.10 -2.44
CA THR A 156 -14.69 7.51 -2.81
C THR A 156 -13.69 8.32 -1.99
N LEU A 157 -13.20 9.43 -2.57
CA LEU A 157 -12.27 10.32 -1.88
C LEU A 157 -12.87 10.85 -0.57
N ASN A 158 -14.13 11.29 -0.60
CA ASN A 158 -14.81 11.81 0.60
C ASN A 158 -14.94 10.77 1.72
N GLU A 159 -15.20 9.52 1.37
CA GLU A 159 -15.25 8.43 2.35
C GLU A 159 -13.88 8.15 2.98
N MET A 160 -12.80 8.18 2.19
CA MET A 160 -11.43 8.03 2.71
C MET A 160 -11.01 9.21 3.56
N VAL A 161 -11.36 10.44 3.17
CA VAL A 161 -11.16 11.64 4.00
C VAL A 161 -11.87 11.48 5.35
N GLY A 162 -13.10 10.93 5.35
CA GLY A 162 -13.82 10.61 6.58
C GLY A 162 -13.09 9.60 7.48
N VAL A 163 -12.36 8.66 6.91
CA VAL A 163 -11.53 7.71 7.68
C VAL A 163 -10.32 8.40 8.28
N ILE A 164 -9.51 9.10 7.46
CA ILE A 164 -8.24 9.67 7.95
C ILE A 164 -8.45 10.77 8.99
N LYS A 165 -9.54 11.55 8.88
CA LYS A 165 -9.87 12.61 9.86
C LYS A 165 -10.09 12.06 11.28
N GLN A 166 -10.45 10.78 11.44
CA GLN A 166 -10.66 10.17 12.77
C GLN A 166 -9.35 9.98 13.54
N PHE A 167 -8.22 9.84 12.82
CA PHE A 167 -6.93 9.54 13.43
C PHE A 167 -6.08 10.78 13.71
N ASN A 168 -6.29 11.88 12.99
CA ASN A 168 -5.48 13.10 13.07
C ASN A 168 -3.97 12.79 13.10
N SER A 169 -3.51 11.89 12.24
CA SER A 169 -2.13 11.40 12.22
C SER A 169 -1.40 11.84 10.96
N GLU A 170 -0.17 12.35 11.12
CA GLU A 170 0.73 12.64 10.00
C GLU A 170 1.23 11.36 9.29
N ARG A 171 1.03 10.20 9.90
CA ARG A 171 1.40 8.89 9.35
C ARG A 171 0.29 8.22 8.53
N LEU A 172 -0.90 8.82 8.46
CA LEU A 172 -2.00 8.30 7.64
C LEU A 172 -2.43 9.38 6.65
N LYS A 173 -2.25 9.10 5.38
CA LYS A 173 -2.60 10.01 4.28
C LYS A 173 -3.38 9.23 3.21
N ILE A 174 -3.78 9.90 2.16
CA ILE A 174 -4.46 9.30 1.02
C ILE A 174 -3.52 9.30 -0.18
N VAL A 175 -3.49 8.21 -0.92
CA VAL A 175 -3.12 8.18 -2.34
C VAL A 175 -4.41 8.01 -3.14
N TYR A 176 -4.70 8.98 -3.99
CA TYR A 176 -5.93 8.99 -4.78
C TYR A 176 -5.64 8.55 -6.21
N ASP A 177 -6.10 7.36 -6.55
CA ASP A 177 -5.96 6.81 -7.90
C ASP A 177 -7.17 7.26 -8.75
N VAL A 178 -6.88 8.11 -9.73
CA VAL A 178 -7.90 8.68 -10.63
C VAL A 178 -8.51 7.64 -11.58
N ALA A 179 -7.79 6.56 -11.90
CA ALA A 179 -8.30 5.48 -12.72
C ALA A 179 -9.29 4.62 -11.91
N ASN A 180 -8.97 4.35 -10.64
CA ASN A 180 -9.88 3.67 -9.72
C ASN A 180 -11.15 4.51 -9.47
N ALA A 181 -11.02 5.83 -9.34
CA ALA A 181 -12.15 6.74 -9.23
C ALA A 181 -13.06 6.68 -10.47
N ALA A 182 -12.48 6.76 -11.66
CA ALA A 182 -13.22 6.64 -12.91
C ALA A 182 -13.94 5.28 -13.04
N TYR A 183 -13.34 4.20 -12.55
CA TYR A 183 -13.96 2.87 -12.56
C TYR A 183 -15.26 2.80 -11.75
N ILE A 184 -15.37 3.55 -10.66
CA ILE A 184 -16.58 3.65 -9.83
C ILE A 184 -17.49 4.81 -10.22
N ASN A 185 -17.24 5.48 -11.37
CA ASN A 185 -17.93 6.67 -11.84
C ASN A 185 -17.84 7.88 -10.90
N GLU A 186 -16.77 8.00 -10.11
CA GLU A 186 -16.43 9.23 -9.38
C GLU A 186 -15.64 10.15 -10.33
N ASP A 187 -16.13 11.38 -10.54
CA ASP A 187 -15.35 12.39 -11.29
C ASP A 187 -14.20 12.90 -10.43
N PRO A 188 -12.92 12.59 -10.80
CA PRO A 188 -11.80 12.91 -9.94
C PRO A 188 -11.56 14.41 -9.78
N VAL A 189 -11.95 15.24 -10.76
CA VAL A 189 -11.80 16.69 -10.66
C VAL A 189 -12.77 17.24 -9.62
N THR A 190 -14.03 16.84 -9.70
CA THR A 190 -15.05 17.23 -8.72
C THR A 190 -14.69 16.74 -7.32
N ALA A 191 -14.24 15.50 -7.18
CA ALA A 191 -13.84 14.91 -5.90
C ALA A 191 -12.69 15.71 -5.25
N LEU A 192 -11.63 16.02 -6.01
CA LEU A 192 -10.47 16.76 -5.51
C LEU A 192 -10.77 18.22 -5.15
N LEU A 193 -11.74 18.84 -5.81
CA LEU A 193 -12.15 20.22 -5.49
C LEU A 193 -13.07 20.30 -4.25
N ALA A 194 -13.69 19.19 -3.86
CA ALA A 194 -14.62 19.10 -2.73
C ALA A 194 -13.96 18.63 -1.42
N GLY A 195 -12.79 18.01 -1.46
CA GLY A 195 -12.05 17.45 -0.30
C GLY A 195 -11.00 18.39 0.22
#